data_7ea52a9a6a46bf835767f899829804c6
#
_entry.id   7ea52a9a6a46bf835767f899829804c6
#
_cell.length_a   1.000
_cell.length_b   1.000
_cell.length_c   1.000
_cell.angle_alpha   90.00
_cell.angle_beta   90.00
_cell.angle_gamma   90.00
#
_symmetry.space_group_name_H-M   'P 1'
#
loop_
_entity.id
_entity.type
_entity.pdbx_description
1 polymer ?
#
loop_
_entity_poly.entity_id
_entity_poly.type
_entity_poly.pdbx_seq_one_letter_code
_entity_poly.pdbx_strand_id
1 'polypeptide(L)'
;MKILVPVKRVVDFNVKIRVKPDGSGVELANIKMSMNPFDEIAVEEAIRLKEGGKATEIVAVSVGPAQSSETIRTALAMGADRGILVKTDGSVEPLAVAKILKAIVDAEKPGLVIMGKQAIDDDCNQTGQMLAALLNWAQGTFASKLAIEGDALDVTREVDGGLQTVKLKMPAIVTTDLRLNEPRYASLPNIMKAKKKPIEEKTPDAYGVDVKPRLQVLKTAEPPGRKSGVKVASAAELVSKLKDEAGVL
;
A
#
# COMPACT_ATOMS: atom_id res chain seq x y z
N MET A 1 -17.81 9.26 -9.04
CA MET A 1 -16.67 8.70 -9.81
C MET A 1 -16.32 7.30 -9.32
N LYS A 2 -15.57 6.52 -10.11
CA LYS A 2 -14.99 5.23 -9.69
C LYS A 2 -13.66 5.47 -8.96
N ILE A 3 -13.41 4.71 -7.89
CA ILE A 3 -12.12 4.68 -7.19
C ILE A 3 -11.50 3.30 -7.35
N LEU A 4 -10.23 3.24 -7.73
CA LEU A 4 -9.42 2.02 -7.77
C LEU A 4 -8.56 1.96 -6.50
N VAL A 5 -8.58 0.81 -5.81
CA VAL A 5 -7.81 0.62 -4.58
C VAL A 5 -6.95 -0.64 -4.70
N PRO A 6 -5.68 -0.49 -5.05
CA PRO A 6 -4.71 -1.58 -4.95
C PRO A 6 -4.52 -2.04 -3.50
N VAL A 7 -4.51 -3.36 -3.28
CA VAL A 7 -4.31 -3.98 -1.96
C VAL A 7 -3.31 -5.12 -2.08
N LYS A 8 -2.32 -5.19 -1.18
CA LYS A 8 -1.28 -6.22 -1.18
C LYS A 8 -1.49 -7.21 -0.04
N ARG A 9 -1.32 -8.50 -0.33
CA ARG A 9 -1.24 -9.56 0.67
C ARG A 9 0.18 -9.63 1.22
N VAL A 10 0.34 -9.40 2.52
CA VAL A 10 1.63 -9.37 3.21
C VAL A 10 1.59 -10.26 4.46
N VAL A 11 2.75 -10.57 5.04
CA VAL A 11 2.78 -11.21 6.35
C VAL A 11 2.15 -10.27 7.38
N ASP A 12 1.28 -10.82 8.24
CA ASP A 12 0.64 -10.05 9.31
C ASP A 12 1.70 -9.42 10.23
N PHE A 13 1.55 -8.13 10.52
CA PHE A 13 2.54 -7.35 11.27
C PHE A 13 2.78 -7.84 12.71
N ASN A 14 1.89 -8.67 13.27
CA ASN A 14 2.09 -9.30 14.57
C ASN A 14 2.96 -10.58 14.50
N VAL A 15 3.27 -11.06 13.30
CA VAL A 15 4.07 -12.27 13.11
C VAL A 15 5.55 -11.93 13.21
N LYS A 16 6.28 -12.66 14.04
CA LYS A 16 7.74 -12.57 14.07
C LYS A 16 8.31 -13.28 12.83
N ILE A 17 8.90 -12.50 11.94
CA ILE A 17 9.56 -13.00 10.73
C ILE A 17 10.79 -13.86 11.11
N ARG A 18 11.01 -14.95 10.37
CA ARG A 18 12.18 -15.81 10.46
C ARG A 18 12.86 -15.91 9.11
N VAL A 19 14.17 -15.74 9.10
CA VAL A 19 14.96 -15.97 7.88
C VAL A 19 15.17 -17.48 7.73
N LYS A 20 15.08 -17.96 6.48
CA LYS A 20 15.37 -19.37 6.18
C LYS A 20 16.84 -19.70 6.50
N PRO A 21 17.15 -20.93 6.91
CA PRO A 21 18.53 -21.32 7.27
C PRO A 21 19.53 -21.14 6.13
N ASP A 22 19.09 -21.28 4.89
CA ASP A 22 19.91 -21.12 3.68
C ASP A 22 20.07 -19.65 3.24
N GLY A 23 19.42 -18.70 3.92
CA GLY A 23 19.45 -17.30 3.59
C GLY A 23 18.73 -16.94 2.27
N SER A 24 17.94 -17.83 1.68
CA SER A 24 17.23 -17.59 0.41
C SER A 24 16.01 -16.69 0.53
N GLY A 25 15.63 -16.29 1.74
CA GLY A 25 14.45 -15.46 1.99
C GLY A 25 13.90 -15.66 3.40
N VAL A 26 12.64 -15.29 3.58
CA VAL A 26 11.91 -15.51 4.86
C VAL A 26 11.00 -16.72 4.77
N GLU A 27 10.72 -17.34 5.90
CA GLU A 27 9.78 -18.45 6.01
C GLU A 27 8.35 -17.91 5.86
N LEU A 28 7.62 -18.43 4.86
CA LEU A 28 6.23 -18.04 4.60
C LEU A 28 5.24 -19.22 4.78
N ALA A 29 5.75 -20.43 5.02
CA ALA A 29 4.90 -21.62 5.20
C ALA A 29 4.09 -21.53 6.50
N ASN A 30 2.76 -21.67 6.39
CA ASN A 30 1.82 -21.63 7.53
C ASN A 30 1.88 -20.34 8.39
N ILE A 31 2.32 -19.24 7.78
CA ILE A 31 2.34 -17.93 8.43
C ILE A 31 1.03 -17.19 8.13
N LYS A 32 0.50 -16.52 9.17
CA LYS A 32 -0.66 -15.66 8.99
C LYS A 32 -0.33 -14.52 8.03
N MET A 33 -1.17 -14.36 7.02
CA MET A 33 -1.11 -13.26 6.05
C MET A 33 -2.30 -12.33 6.26
N SER A 34 -2.11 -11.05 5.94
CA SER A 34 -3.16 -10.03 6.06
C SER A 34 -3.08 -9.04 4.89
N MET A 35 -4.02 -8.11 4.82
CA MET A 35 -3.90 -6.93 3.98
C MET A 35 -2.78 -6.03 4.55
N ASN A 36 -2.01 -5.41 3.67
CA ASN A 36 -1.05 -4.39 4.07
C ASN A 36 -1.76 -3.26 4.84
N PRO A 37 -1.29 -2.87 6.04
CA PRO A 37 -1.96 -1.87 6.88
C PRO A 37 -2.20 -0.52 6.18
N PHE A 38 -1.26 -0.07 5.34
CA PHE A 38 -1.45 1.15 4.57
C PHE A 38 -2.56 1.02 3.52
N ASP A 39 -2.78 -0.18 2.98
CA ASP A 39 -3.86 -0.44 2.02
C ASP A 39 -5.22 -0.51 2.72
N GLU A 40 -5.28 -0.97 3.99
CA GLU A 40 -6.50 -0.89 4.79
C GLU A 40 -6.97 0.55 4.96
N ILE A 41 -6.04 1.48 5.21
CA ILE A 41 -6.30 2.93 5.24
C ILE A 41 -6.86 3.42 3.90
N ALA A 42 -6.29 2.95 2.78
CA ALA A 42 -6.75 3.32 1.44
C ALA A 42 -8.17 2.83 1.15
N VAL A 43 -8.48 1.59 1.54
CA VAL A 43 -9.84 1.01 1.43
C VAL A 43 -10.83 1.80 2.26
N GLU A 44 -10.52 2.10 3.51
CA GLU A 44 -11.37 2.89 4.40
C GLU A 44 -11.65 4.28 3.82
N GLU A 45 -10.62 4.96 3.30
CA GLU A 45 -10.81 6.30 2.72
C GLU A 45 -11.71 6.26 1.48
N ALA A 46 -11.53 5.27 0.61
CA ALA A 46 -12.41 5.09 -0.55
C ALA A 46 -13.87 4.88 -0.13
N ILE A 47 -14.10 4.12 0.95
CA ILE A 47 -15.44 3.89 1.49
C ILE A 47 -16.02 5.18 2.06
N ARG A 48 -15.27 5.95 2.83
CA ARG A 48 -15.70 7.27 3.35
C ARG A 48 -16.07 8.23 2.23
N LEU A 49 -15.27 8.29 1.18
CA LEU A 49 -15.59 9.10 -0.01
C LEU A 49 -16.87 8.64 -0.71
N LYS A 50 -17.13 7.34 -0.76
CA LYS A 50 -18.37 6.80 -1.31
C LYS A 50 -19.57 7.12 -0.43
N GLU A 51 -19.47 6.94 0.88
CA GLU A 51 -20.51 7.30 1.85
C GLU A 51 -20.82 8.80 1.82
N GLY A 52 -19.79 9.64 1.57
CA GLY A 52 -19.92 11.09 1.34
C GLY A 52 -20.43 11.48 -0.04
N GLY A 53 -20.87 10.53 -0.88
CA GLY A 53 -21.42 10.79 -2.23
C GLY A 53 -20.38 11.24 -3.26
N LYS A 54 -19.08 11.19 -2.97
CA LYS A 54 -17.99 11.58 -3.90
C LYS A 54 -17.60 10.44 -4.86
N ALA A 55 -17.87 9.19 -4.48
CA ALA A 55 -17.62 8.02 -5.31
C ALA A 55 -18.89 7.20 -5.53
N THR A 56 -18.97 6.50 -6.65
CA THR A 56 -20.10 5.63 -7.03
C THR A 56 -19.73 4.15 -6.99
N GLU A 57 -18.45 3.83 -7.23
CA GLU A 57 -17.93 2.46 -7.27
C GLU A 57 -16.52 2.40 -6.72
N ILE A 58 -16.23 1.35 -5.94
CA ILE A 58 -14.88 1.04 -5.41
C ILE A 58 -14.46 -0.33 -5.95
N VAL A 59 -13.33 -0.36 -6.66
CA VAL A 59 -12.75 -1.58 -7.22
C VAL A 59 -11.46 -1.90 -6.49
N ALA A 60 -11.44 -3.00 -5.75
CA ALA A 60 -10.22 -3.49 -5.10
C ALA A 60 -9.39 -4.32 -6.10
N VAL A 61 -8.08 -4.08 -6.15
CA VAL A 61 -7.17 -4.79 -7.06
C VAL A 61 -6.04 -5.42 -6.27
N SER A 62 -5.69 -6.68 -6.57
CA SER A 62 -4.49 -7.29 -6.02
C SER A 62 -3.69 -7.98 -7.13
N VAL A 63 -2.37 -7.87 -7.06
CA VAL A 63 -1.42 -8.58 -7.94
C VAL A 63 -0.65 -9.56 -7.07
N GLY A 64 -0.75 -10.85 -7.37
CA GLY A 64 -0.09 -11.88 -6.56
C GLY A 64 -0.66 -13.28 -6.78
N PRO A 65 -0.32 -14.24 -5.92
CA PRO A 65 -0.81 -15.61 -6.01
C PRO A 65 -2.34 -15.70 -5.82
N ALA A 66 -2.92 -16.84 -6.13
CA ALA A 66 -4.38 -17.07 -6.02
C ALA A 66 -4.94 -16.70 -4.62
N GLN A 67 -4.15 -16.91 -3.56
CA GLN A 67 -4.52 -16.55 -2.18
C GLN A 67 -4.67 -15.03 -1.95
N SER A 68 -4.17 -14.18 -2.85
CA SER A 68 -4.42 -12.73 -2.78
C SER A 68 -5.89 -12.37 -2.96
N SER A 69 -6.71 -13.30 -3.45
CA SER A 69 -8.18 -13.19 -3.44
C SER A 69 -8.75 -13.00 -2.03
N GLU A 70 -8.11 -13.55 -0.99
CA GLU A 70 -8.52 -13.39 0.41
C GLU A 70 -8.41 -11.93 0.86
N THR A 71 -7.32 -11.25 0.45
CA THR A 71 -7.11 -9.83 0.72
C THR A 71 -8.17 -8.97 0.01
N ILE A 72 -8.50 -9.30 -1.25
CA ILE A 72 -9.60 -8.65 -1.95
C ILE A 72 -10.93 -8.90 -1.20
N ARG A 73 -11.20 -10.15 -0.72
CA ARG A 73 -12.39 -10.45 0.07
C ARG A 73 -12.49 -9.59 1.33
N THR A 74 -11.36 -9.29 1.98
CA THR A 74 -11.33 -8.37 3.12
C THR A 74 -11.76 -6.96 2.71
N ALA A 75 -11.22 -6.41 1.61
CA ALA A 75 -11.66 -5.11 1.08
C ALA A 75 -13.16 -5.09 0.72
N LEU A 76 -13.65 -6.18 0.13
CA LEU A 76 -15.08 -6.35 -0.19
C LEU A 76 -15.96 -6.41 1.07
N ALA A 77 -15.46 -7.00 2.16
CA ALA A 77 -16.15 -7.07 3.44
C ALA A 77 -16.15 -5.71 4.16
N MET A 78 -15.12 -4.90 4.00
CA MET A 78 -15.09 -3.52 4.47
C MET A 78 -16.10 -2.65 3.72
N GLY A 79 -16.30 -2.84 2.41
CA GLY A 79 -17.29 -2.07 1.66
C GLY A 79 -17.02 -1.88 0.17
N ALA A 80 -15.89 -2.35 -0.36
CA ALA A 80 -15.63 -2.33 -1.80
C ALA A 80 -16.70 -3.11 -2.58
N ASP A 81 -16.93 -2.75 -3.84
CA ASP A 81 -18.04 -3.29 -4.64
C ASP A 81 -17.67 -4.57 -5.36
N ARG A 82 -16.50 -4.61 -5.99
CA ARG A 82 -15.96 -5.77 -6.70
C ARG A 82 -14.45 -5.80 -6.64
N GLY A 83 -13.86 -6.90 -7.10
CA GLY A 83 -12.42 -7.08 -7.10
C GLY A 83 -11.86 -7.48 -8.46
N ILE A 84 -10.57 -7.23 -8.65
CA ILE A 84 -9.75 -7.74 -9.76
C ILE A 84 -8.51 -8.40 -9.15
N LEU A 85 -8.30 -9.67 -9.45
CA LEU A 85 -7.09 -10.40 -9.11
C LEU A 85 -6.23 -10.56 -10.35
N VAL A 86 -5.03 -10.00 -10.35
CA VAL A 86 -4.02 -10.30 -11.37
C VAL A 86 -3.12 -11.38 -10.81
N LYS A 87 -3.37 -12.61 -11.26
CA LYS A 87 -2.71 -13.80 -10.74
C LYS A 87 -1.29 -13.93 -11.27
N THR A 88 -0.34 -14.06 -10.34
CA THR A 88 1.08 -14.28 -10.62
C THR A 88 1.62 -15.38 -9.70
N ASP A 89 2.56 -16.21 -10.19
CA ASP A 89 3.13 -17.32 -9.42
C ASP A 89 4.39 -16.92 -8.64
N GLY A 90 4.90 -15.71 -8.83
CA GLY A 90 6.12 -15.21 -8.20
C GLY A 90 6.01 -13.79 -7.66
N SER A 91 7.09 -13.33 -7.04
CA SER A 91 7.23 -11.95 -6.62
C SER A 91 7.26 -11.01 -7.83
N VAL A 92 6.49 -9.93 -7.79
CA VAL A 92 6.41 -8.93 -8.86
C VAL A 92 6.96 -7.62 -8.33
N GLU A 93 7.95 -7.08 -9.06
CA GLU A 93 8.61 -5.82 -8.70
C GLU A 93 7.69 -4.60 -8.86
N PRO A 94 7.91 -3.50 -8.09
CA PRO A 94 7.05 -2.32 -8.10
C PRO A 94 6.75 -1.74 -9.48
N LEU A 95 7.73 -1.70 -10.39
CA LEU A 95 7.52 -1.19 -11.75
C LEU A 95 6.59 -2.09 -12.58
N ALA A 96 6.70 -3.39 -12.45
CA ALA A 96 5.82 -4.33 -13.14
C ALA A 96 4.38 -4.22 -12.58
N VAL A 97 4.22 -4.09 -11.27
CA VAL A 97 2.91 -3.80 -10.64
C VAL A 97 2.34 -2.47 -11.14
N ALA A 98 3.15 -1.41 -11.22
CA ALA A 98 2.70 -0.12 -11.73
C ALA A 98 2.24 -0.20 -13.20
N LYS A 99 2.91 -0.99 -14.05
CA LYS A 99 2.47 -1.23 -15.44
C LYS A 99 1.16 -2.00 -15.52
N ILE A 100 0.97 -3.03 -14.68
CA ILE A 100 -0.30 -3.76 -14.59
C ILE A 100 -1.42 -2.81 -14.14
N LEU A 101 -1.18 -2.04 -13.08
CA LEU A 101 -2.15 -1.05 -12.59
C LEU A 101 -2.49 0.00 -13.63
N LYS A 102 -1.50 0.45 -14.42
CA LYS A 102 -1.76 1.36 -15.55
C LYS A 102 -2.74 0.75 -16.55
N ALA A 103 -2.53 -0.50 -16.97
CA ALA A 103 -3.43 -1.16 -17.90
C ALA A 103 -4.85 -1.33 -17.32
N ILE A 104 -4.95 -1.60 -16.02
CA ILE A 104 -6.25 -1.64 -15.32
C ILE A 104 -6.90 -0.25 -15.30
N VAL A 105 -6.13 0.81 -15.00
CA VAL A 105 -6.63 2.21 -15.03
C VAL A 105 -7.13 2.57 -16.40
N ASP A 106 -6.41 2.19 -17.47
CA ASP A 106 -6.82 2.45 -18.86
C ASP A 106 -8.14 1.74 -19.21
N ALA A 107 -8.37 0.54 -18.69
CA ALA A 107 -9.59 -0.23 -18.88
C ALA A 107 -10.76 0.28 -18.01
N GLU A 108 -10.51 0.53 -16.73
CA GLU A 108 -11.51 0.86 -15.73
C GLU A 108 -11.88 2.34 -15.69
N LYS A 109 -10.98 3.21 -16.14
CA LYS A 109 -11.13 4.68 -16.18
C LYS A 109 -11.59 5.27 -14.84
N PRO A 110 -10.89 4.99 -13.73
CA PRO A 110 -11.21 5.57 -12.44
C PRO A 110 -10.92 7.08 -12.44
N GLY A 111 -11.63 7.83 -11.62
CA GLY A 111 -11.33 9.24 -11.37
C GLY A 111 -10.26 9.43 -10.29
N LEU A 112 -9.99 8.38 -9.49
CA LEU A 112 -9.01 8.41 -8.41
C LEU A 112 -8.46 7.01 -8.16
N VAL A 113 -7.15 6.92 -7.91
CA VAL A 113 -6.51 5.73 -7.36
C VAL A 113 -6.01 6.08 -5.95
N ILE A 114 -6.42 5.29 -4.97
CA ILE A 114 -5.95 5.42 -3.58
C ILE A 114 -5.28 4.11 -3.20
N MET A 115 -4.04 4.16 -2.72
CA MET A 115 -3.26 2.99 -2.34
C MET A 115 -2.36 3.28 -1.15
N GLY A 116 -1.91 2.27 -0.45
CA GLY A 116 -0.92 2.44 0.61
C GLY A 116 0.37 3.09 0.08
N LYS A 117 1.00 3.94 0.90
CA LYS A 117 2.27 4.57 0.52
C LYS A 117 3.38 3.56 0.28
N GLN A 118 3.37 2.47 1.04
CA GLN A 118 4.35 1.39 1.00
C GLN A 118 3.72 0.08 1.45
N ALA A 119 4.37 -1.05 1.20
CA ALA A 119 4.03 -2.34 1.75
C ALA A 119 5.04 -2.72 2.83
N ILE A 120 4.57 -3.29 3.95
CA ILE A 120 5.42 -3.58 5.11
C ILE A 120 6.40 -4.75 4.91
N ASP A 121 6.30 -5.47 3.80
CA ASP A 121 7.17 -6.59 3.45
C ASP A 121 8.42 -6.18 2.69
N ASP A 122 8.35 -5.11 1.89
CA ASP A 122 9.48 -4.66 1.05
C ASP A 122 9.87 -3.19 1.26
N ASP A 123 8.99 -2.38 1.85
CA ASP A 123 9.19 -0.95 2.12
C ASP A 123 9.66 -0.12 0.92
N CYS A 124 9.42 -0.59 -0.31
CA CYS A 124 9.94 0.07 -1.51
C CYS A 124 9.38 1.49 -1.71
N ASN A 125 8.13 1.74 -1.35
CA ASN A 125 7.44 3.03 -1.52
C ASN A 125 7.59 3.62 -2.94
N GLN A 126 7.39 2.81 -3.97
CA GLN A 126 7.67 3.20 -5.36
C GLN A 126 6.47 3.06 -6.30
N THR A 127 5.56 2.12 -6.05
CA THR A 127 4.50 1.73 -7.00
C THR A 127 3.57 2.89 -7.34
N GLY A 128 3.12 3.66 -6.34
CA GLY A 128 2.20 4.78 -6.56
C GLY A 128 2.82 5.89 -7.41
N GLN A 129 4.05 6.27 -7.11
CA GLN A 129 4.79 7.29 -7.83
C GLN A 129 5.10 6.85 -9.28
N MET A 130 5.50 5.59 -9.48
CA MET A 130 5.69 5.01 -10.81
C MET A 130 4.39 4.99 -11.62
N LEU A 131 3.27 4.62 -10.97
CA LEU A 131 1.96 4.62 -11.62
C LEU A 131 1.55 6.04 -12.05
N ALA A 132 1.74 7.04 -11.20
CA ALA A 132 1.44 8.43 -11.51
C ALA A 132 2.26 8.92 -12.72
N ALA A 133 3.56 8.61 -12.74
CA ALA A 133 4.44 8.94 -13.87
C ALA A 133 4.02 8.25 -15.17
N LEU A 134 3.69 6.94 -15.13
CA LEU A 134 3.24 6.18 -16.30
C LEU A 134 1.91 6.68 -16.88
N LEU A 135 1.04 7.25 -16.05
CA LEU A 135 -0.25 7.81 -16.44
C LEU A 135 -0.18 9.31 -16.78
N ASN A 136 0.93 9.97 -16.43
CA ASN A 136 1.06 11.44 -16.44
C ASN A 136 -0.06 12.11 -15.61
N TRP A 137 -0.38 11.50 -14.44
CA TRP A 137 -1.37 12.01 -13.50
C TRP A 137 -0.71 12.73 -12.34
N ALA A 138 -1.43 13.69 -11.75
CA ALA A 138 -1.03 14.31 -10.51
C ALA A 138 -0.96 13.27 -9.38
N GLN A 139 -0.06 13.47 -8.41
CA GLN A 139 0.10 12.58 -7.26
C GLN A 139 0.15 13.36 -5.94
N GLY A 140 -0.54 12.81 -4.93
CA GLY A 140 -0.46 13.24 -3.54
C GLY A 140 0.03 12.07 -2.68
N THR A 141 1.29 12.14 -2.25
CA THR A 141 1.93 11.04 -1.51
C THR A 141 1.92 11.30 -0.01
N PHE A 142 1.89 10.22 0.80
CA PHE A 142 1.88 10.28 2.27
C PHE A 142 0.68 11.05 2.83
N ALA A 143 -0.50 10.84 2.25
CA ALA A 143 -1.70 11.58 2.61
C ALA A 143 -2.14 11.28 4.05
N SER A 144 -2.34 12.35 4.84
CA SER A 144 -2.95 12.32 6.16
C SER A 144 -4.30 13.04 6.23
N LYS A 145 -4.70 13.72 5.12
CA LYS A 145 -6.04 14.28 4.95
C LYS A 145 -6.36 14.42 3.47
N LEU A 146 -7.61 14.13 3.10
CA LEU A 146 -8.15 14.30 1.74
C LEU A 146 -9.43 15.13 1.78
N ALA A 147 -9.59 16.04 0.79
CA ALA A 147 -10.84 16.74 0.56
C ALA A 147 -11.08 16.92 -0.94
N ILE A 148 -12.27 16.54 -1.42
CA ILE A 148 -12.66 16.68 -2.82
C ILE A 148 -13.62 17.87 -2.96
N GLU A 149 -13.21 18.86 -3.75
CA GLU A 149 -14.01 20.07 -4.08
C GLU A 149 -14.11 20.23 -5.59
N GLY A 150 -15.27 19.92 -6.16
CA GLY A 150 -15.46 19.91 -7.62
C GLY A 150 -14.51 18.91 -8.28
N ASP A 151 -13.69 19.41 -9.19
CA ASP A 151 -12.68 18.63 -9.94
C ASP A 151 -11.29 18.64 -9.28
N ALA A 152 -11.17 19.27 -8.12
CA ALA A 152 -9.93 19.36 -7.37
C ALA A 152 -9.91 18.43 -6.17
N LEU A 153 -8.73 17.92 -5.84
CA LEU A 153 -8.43 17.12 -4.68
C LEU A 153 -7.35 17.81 -3.85
N ASP A 154 -7.70 18.25 -2.65
CA ASP A 154 -6.74 18.75 -1.68
C ASP A 154 -6.18 17.58 -0.87
N VAL A 155 -4.86 17.43 -0.88
CA VAL A 155 -4.14 16.37 -0.16
C VAL A 155 -3.19 17.01 0.84
N THR A 156 -3.44 16.81 2.13
CA THR A 156 -2.46 17.13 3.17
C THR A 156 -1.52 15.95 3.37
N ARG A 157 -0.24 16.22 3.26
CA ARG A 157 0.84 15.23 3.24
C ARG A 157 1.71 15.34 4.48
N GLU A 158 2.15 14.21 4.99
CA GLU A 158 3.22 14.14 5.99
C GLU A 158 4.58 14.35 5.30
N VAL A 159 5.33 15.35 5.73
CA VAL A 159 6.69 15.65 5.25
C VAL A 159 7.61 15.89 6.45
N ASP A 160 8.94 15.80 6.27
CA ASP A 160 9.90 15.89 7.39
C ASP A 160 9.76 17.19 8.20
N GLY A 161 9.41 18.29 7.57
CA GLY A 161 9.21 19.60 8.23
C GLY A 161 7.81 19.81 8.80
N GLY A 162 6.89 18.83 8.72
CA GLY A 162 5.51 18.95 9.19
C GLY A 162 4.47 18.56 8.16
N LEU A 163 3.48 19.39 7.89
CA LEU A 163 2.39 19.13 6.95
C LEU A 163 2.47 20.05 5.72
N GLN A 164 2.21 19.48 4.56
CA GLN A 164 2.09 20.21 3.30
C GLN A 164 0.75 19.88 2.64
N THR A 165 -0.06 20.90 2.33
CA THR A 165 -1.28 20.69 1.54
C THR A 165 -1.02 21.04 0.08
N VAL A 166 -1.32 20.13 -0.82
CA VAL A 166 -1.25 20.30 -2.27
C VAL A 166 -2.63 20.14 -2.88
N LYS A 167 -2.95 20.97 -3.86
CA LYS A 167 -4.18 20.90 -4.64
C LYS A 167 -3.89 20.19 -5.97
N LEU A 168 -4.56 19.09 -6.21
CA LEU A 168 -4.38 18.24 -7.37
C LEU A 168 -5.59 18.35 -8.29
N LYS A 169 -5.35 18.32 -9.60
CA LYS A 169 -6.41 18.11 -10.59
C LYS A 169 -6.66 16.61 -10.74
N MET A 170 -7.92 16.22 -10.70
CA MET A 170 -8.31 14.83 -10.99
C MET A 170 -8.34 14.57 -12.52
N PRO A 171 -8.06 13.32 -12.99
CA PRO A 171 -7.76 12.15 -12.18
C PRO A 171 -6.38 12.22 -11.52
N ALA A 172 -6.22 11.57 -10.35
CA ALA A 172 -5.00 11.63 -9.55
C ALA A 172 -4.67 10.29 -8.86
N ILE A 173 -3.42 10.16 -8.42
CA ILE A 173 -2.95 9.06 -7.58
C ILE A 173 -2.70 9.60 -6.17
N VAL A 174 -3.23 8.91 -5.17
CA VAL A 174 -2.98 9.21 -3.74
C VAL A 174 -2.34 8.01 -3.08
N THR A 175 -1.27 8.25 -2.32
CA THR A 175 -0.72 7.23 -1.43
C THR A 175 -0.97 7.61 0.02
N THR A 176 -1.47 6.66 0.82
CA THR A 176 -1.99 6.91 2.17
C THR A 176 -0.94 6.68 3.25
N ASP A 177 -0.88 7.59 4.21
CA ASP A 177 -0.21 7.39 5.49
C ASP A 177 -1.19 6.80 6.53
N LEU A 178 -0.67 6.18 7.59
CA LEU A 178 -1.49 5.61 8.68
C LEU A 178 -2.31 6.66 9.45
N ARG A 179 -1.93 7.94 9.35
CA ARG A 179 -2.61 9.06 10.01
C ARG A 179 -3.88 9.53 9.31
N LEU A 180 -4.15 9.03 8.08
CA LEU A 180 -5.29 9.50 7.29
C LEU A 180 -6.64 9.17 7.95
N ASN A 181 -6.78 7.94 8.45
CA ASN A 181 -8.00 7.47 9.09
C ASN A 181 -7.73 6.23 9.97
N GLU A 182 -8.75 5.76 10.64
CA GLU A 182 -8.78 4.47 11.33
C GLU A 182 -9.72 3.53 10.58
N PRO A 183 -9.23 2.38 10.06
CA PRO A 183 -10.03 1.43 9.30
C PRO A 183 -11.14 0.80 10.14
N ARG A 184 -12.31 0.64 9.55
CA ARG A 184 -13.44 -0.07 10.17
C ARG A 184 -13.22 -1.58 10.20
N TYR A 185 -13.77 -2.22 11.21
CA TYR A 185 -13.88 -3.68 11.23
C TYR A 185 -15.04 -4.14 10.35
N ALA A 186 -14.81 -5.20 9.56
CA ALA A 186 -15.88 -5.83 8.79
C ALA A 186 -16.83 -6.61 9.72
N SER A 187 -18.11 -6.33 9.63
CA SER A 187 -19.13 -7.09 10.37
C SER A 187 -19.35 -8.48 9.76
N LEU A 188 -19.80 -9.45 10.59
CA LEU A 188 -20.12 -10.80 10.10
C LEU A 188 -21.09 -10.80 8.90
N PRO A 189 -22.19 -10.02 8.89
CA PRO A 189 -23.06 -9.92 7.72
C PRO A 189 -22.33 -9.42 6.46
N ASN A 190 -21.41 -8.47 6.60
CA ASN A 190 -20.63 -7.94 5.48
C ASN A 190 -19.61 -8.97 4.96
N ILE A 191 -18.98 -9.76 5.84
CA ILE A 191 -18.11 -10.88 5.45
C ILE A 191 -18.89 -11.91 4.63
N MET A 192 -20.12 -12.25 5.05
CA MET A 192 -20.98 -13.18 4.31
C MET A 192 -21.40 -12.62 2.94
N LYS A 193 -21.74 -11.33 2.87
CA LYS A 193 -22.06 -10.67 1.60
C LYS A 193 -20.84 -10.61 0.67
N ALA A 194 -19.65 -10.35 1.21
CA ALA A 194 -18.40 -10.26 0.46
C ALA A 194 -18.08 -11.58 -0.29
N LYS A 195 -18.45 -12.74 0.26
CA LYS A 195 -18.26 -14.05 -0.41
C LYS A 195 -18.96 -14.12 -1.78
N LYS A 196 -20.07 -13.38 -1.96
CA LYS A 196 -20.88 -13.38 -3.19
C LYS A 196 -20.50 -12.26 -4.16
N LYS A 197 -19.70 -11.26 -3.72
CA LYS A 197 -19.28 -10.17 -4.60
C LYS A 197 -18.30 -10.69 -5.67
N PRO A 198 -18.37 -10.19 -6.92
CA PRO A 198 -17.52 -10.67 -7.99
C PRO A 198 -16.06 -10.31 -7.79
N ILE A 199 -15.18 -11.26 -8.12
CA ILE A 199 -13.74 -11.04 -8.31
C ILE A 199 -13.43 -11.53 -9.72
N GLU A 200 -12.94 -10.64 -10.56
CA GLU A 200 -12.45 -10.97 -11.90
C GLU A 200 -11.00 -11.42 -11.78
N GLU A 201 -10.66 -12.57 -12.35
CA GLU A 201 -9.30 -13.08 -12.38
C GLU A 201 -8.69 -12.91 -13.77
N LYS A 202 -7.48 -12.35 -13.81
CA LYS A 202 -6.68 -12.18 -15.03
C LYS A 202 -5.23 -12.55 -14.76
N THR A 203 -4.45 -12.66 -15.82
CA THR A 203 -2.98 -12.81 -15.75
C THR A 203 -2.30 -11.55 -16.26
N PRO A 204 -1.02 -11.30 -15.96
CA PRO A 204 -0.28 -10.17 -16.53
C PRO A 204 -0.29 -10.11 -18.05
N ASP A 205 -0.29 -11.28 -18.71
CA ASP A 205 -0.34 -11.39 -20.17
C ASP A 205 -1.62 -10.80 -20.76
N ALA A 206 -2.76 -10.91 -20.04
CA ALA A 206 -4.01 -10.28 -20.45
C ALA A 206 -3.92 -8.75 -20.51
N TYR A 207 -2.92 -8.18 -19.86
CA TYR A 207 -2.60 -6.75 -19.85
C TYR A 207 -1.36 -6.41 -20.70
N GLY A 208 -0.73 -7.41 -21.35
CA GLY A 208 0.47 -7.22 -22.16
C GLY A 208 1.70 -6.80 -21.34
N VAL A 209 1.77 -7.16 -20.05
CA VAL A 209 2.84 -6.74 -19.14
C VAL A 209 3.80 -7.90 -18.87
N ASP A 210 5.08 -7.66 -19.17
CA ASP A 210 6.18 -8.56 -18.74
C ASP A 210 6.48 -8.29 -17.25
N VAL A 211 6.36 -9.33 -16.45
CA VAL A 211 6.61 -9.32 -14.99
C VAL A 211 7.91 -9.99 -14.58
N LYS A 212 8.79 -10.32 -15.54
CA LYS A 212 10.08 -10.95 -15.24
C LYS A 212 10.87 -10.07 -14.26
N PRO A 213 11.42 -10.67 -13.18
CA PRO A 213 12.25 -9.95 -12.23
C PRO A 213 13.50 -9.38 -12.91
N ARG A 214 13.91 -8.19 -12.53
CA ARG A 214 15.17 -7.52 -12.93
C ARG A 214 16.22 -7.58 -11.84
N LEU A 215 15.79 -7.87 -10.60
CA LEU A 215 16.65 -8.00 -9.44
C LEU A 215 16.69 -9.46 -8.98
N GLN A 216 17.84 -9.84 -8.45
CA GLN A 216 18.03 -11.13 -7.79
C GLN A 216 18.43 -10.89 -6.34
N VAL A 217 17.67 -11.41 -5.40
CA VAL A 217 18.04 -11.40 -3.97
C VAL A 217 19.15 -12.44 -3.79
N LEU A 218 20.34 -12.00 -3.43
CA LEU A 218 21.49 -12.89 -3.25
C LEU A 218 21.50 -13.51 -1.86
N LYS A 219 21.08 -12.76 -0.83
CA LYS A 219 21.06 -13.22 0.55
C LYS A 219 20.09 -12.40 1.39
N THR A 220 19.38 -13.10 2.27
CA THR A 220 18.56 -12.50 3.34
C THR A 220 19.21 -12.86 4.69
N ALA A 221 19.32 -11.90 5.60
CA ALA A 221 19.87 -12.09 6.92
C ALA A 221 19.07 -11.28 7.95
N GLU A 222 19.09 -11.73 9.21
CA GLU A 222 18.53 -10.92 10.30
C GLU A 222 19.37 -9.65 10.48
N PRO A 223 18.76 -8.51 10.87
CA PRO A 223 19.50 -7.32 11.21
C PRO A 223 20.50 -7.59 12.32
N PRO A 224 21.70 -6.99 12.29
CA PRO A 224 22.66 -7.13 13.37
C PRO A 224 22.05 -6.61 14.69
N GLY A 225 22.34 -7.31 15.78
CA GLY A 225 21.90 -6.90 17.12
C GLY A 225 22.39 -5.49 17.45
N ARG A 226 21.49 -4.62 17.87
CA ARG A 226 21.87 -3.28 18.33
C ARG A 226 22.49 -3.39 19.74
N LYS A 227 23.60 -2.67 19.96
CA LYS A 227 24.16 -2.49 21.30
C LYS A 227 23.20 -1.64 22.14
N SER A 228 23.15 -1.90 23.45
CA SER A 228 22.42 -1.05 24.39
C SER A 228 22.96 0.37 24.32
N GLY A 229 22.08 1.36 24.41
CA GLY A 229 22.47 2.75 24.54
C GLY A 229 23.19 3.03 25.86
N VAL A 230 23.89 4.12 25.94
CA VAL A 230 24.56 4.62 27.16
C VAL A 230 23.64 5.61 27.85
N LYS A 231 23.39 5.43 29.15
CA LYS A 231 22.70 6.43 29.95
C LYS A 231 23.69 7.54 30.32
N VAL A 232 23.26 8.78 30.12
CA VAL A 232 24.05 9.98 30.45
C VAL A 232 23.47 10.66 31.69
N ALA A 233 24.30 11.36 32.43
CA ALA A 233 23.92 12.01 33.70
C ALA A 233 23.19 13.33 33.50
N SER A 234 23.35 13.99 32.36
CA SER A 234 22.75 15.31 32.08
C SER A 234 22.45 15.54 30.59
N ALA A 235 21.59 16.50 30.29
CA ALA A 235 21.34 16.95 28.93
C ALA A 235 22.60 17.55 28.27
N ALA A 236 23.44 18.24 29.03
CA ALA A 236 24.70 18.80 28.52
C ALA A 236 25.68 17.70 28.08
N GLU A 237 25.79 16.62 28.85
CA GLU A 237 26.59 15.44 28.45
C GLU A 237 26.02 14.78 27.19
N LEU A 238 24.68 14.67 27.05
CA LEU A 238 24.06 14.14 25.85
C LEU A 238 24.42 14.96 24.63
N VAL A 239 24.29 16.30 24.71
CA VAL A 239 24.63 17.22 23.61
C VAL A 239 26.10 17.06 23.22
N SER A 240 27.02 17.03 24.20
CA SER A 240 28.46 16.83 23.92
C SER A 240 28.71 15.49 23.20
N LYS A 241 28.12 14.39 23.67
CA LYS A 241 28.26 13.09 23.03
C LYS A 241 27.67 13.04 21.62
N LEU A 242 26.51 13.68 21.38
CA LEU A 242 25.90 13.74 20.04
C LEU A 242 26.75 14.59 19.08
N LYS A 243 27.39 15.65 19.58
CA LYS A 243 28.24 16.52 18.78
C LYS A 243 29.62 15.92 18.56
N ASP A 244 30.31 15.53 19.64
CA ASP A 244 31.74 15.23 19.60
C ASP A 244 32.04 13.76 19.27
N GLU A 245 31.15 12.81 19.71
CA GLU A 245 31.33 11.37 19.48
C GLU A 245 30.50 10.87 18.31
N ALA A 246 29.23 11.26 18.20
CA ALA A 246 28.31 10.78 17.17
C ALA A 246 28.32 11.64 15.89
N GLY A 247 28.72 12.91 15.96
CA GLY A 247 28.78 13.81 14.81
C GLY A 247 27.41 14.08 14.15
N VAL A 248 26.33 14.10 14.95
CA VAL A 248 24.95 14.28 14.45
C VAL A 248 24.34 15.64 14.80
N LEU A 249 25.11 16.49 15.50
CA LEU A 249 24.79 17.87 15.81
C LEU A 249 25.89 18.81 15.29
#